data_006d566bed1e7e8ed7c314d610e3b791
#
_entry.id   006d566bed1e7e8ed7c314d610e3b791
#
_cell.length_a   1.000
_cell.length_b   1.000
_cell.length_c   1.000
_cell.angle_alpha   90.00
_cell.angle_beta   90.00
_cell.angle_gamma   90.00
#
_symmetry.space_group_name_H-M   'P 1'
#
loop_
_entity.id
_entity.type
_entity.pdbx_description
1 polymer ?
#
loop_
_entity_poly.entity_id
_entity_poly.type
_entity_poly.pdbx_seq_one_letter_code
_entity_poly.pdbx_strand_id
1 'polypeptide(L)'
;YIFLQDWRTTIIPAITIPVALIGTFAIVKIFGFSINSLTLFGLTLATGMVVDDAIVVVEDIASKIQNRGMSPKLAAIEAMRELTGAVIATSLVLMAVFIPVAFFPGTTGALYRQFALTIAFAIALSTFNALTLTPTLSGLLLRQDTGSHGWLDYVFNPFNRFLDNLRDKYGEALRALNRLKVFVLAAFVASLVLTGWLYNSVPSAFLPDEDQGYFITLIQGPEGSSLNQTSKVMSQVEDMILAQDGVRATFAVGGFSFSGNTANNGVVFTTLEPWEDRPQGVTSFSLIGQLFGQFSGITEARVFPVNPPSIQGLSSFSGFQFQLQDRRGNLTIDTLVENMFGLIGSANQDPNLQAVFSTYAANSPLIEIDVDRDKAKTLNVDIDNVFGTLQTYLGSRYVNDFTLQGRTYRVYVQADQQYRSAPDDINQLYVRSEDDVMISMGNLVNLRETTGAQTINHYNLFRSIEINGQAAEGISSGDAITTMESVAAQALPASLGYEWTGSALEEIESGNQAPIIFGLGIIFVFLVLAAQYESYVDPVIILFAVPLAVLGALLAQT
;
A
#
# COMPACT_ATOMS: atom_id res chain seq x y z
N TYR A 1 10.81 30.02 22.26
CA TYR A 1 10.89 31.30 22.98
C TYR A 1 10.67 31.14 24.48
N ILE A 2 9.73 30.34 24.91
CA ILE A 2 9.44 30.09 26.34
C ILE A 2 10.67 29.51 27.07
N PHE A 3 11.38 28.59 26.43
CA PHE A 3 12.55 27.95 27.03
C PHE A 3 13.83 28.82 26.95
N LEU A 4 14.08 29.44 25.78
CA LEU A 4 15.28 30.23 25.58
C LEU A 4 15.17 31.66 26.11
N GLN A 5 13.95 32.17 26.29
CA GLN A 5 13.58 33.46 26.89
C GLN A 5 14.22 34.70 26.24
N ASP A 6 14.89 34.52 25.10
CA ASP A 6 15.47 35.57 24.28
C ASP A 6 15.06 35.38 22.80
N TRP A 7 14.49 36.43 22.21
CA TRP A 7 14.01 36.40 20.82
C TRP A 7 15.15 36.23 19.81
N ARG A 8 16.37 36.70 20.12
CA ARG A 8 17.53 36.58 19.23
C ARG A 8 18.03 35.15 19.18
N THR A 9 18.08 34.51 20.33
CA THR A 9 18.43 33.10 20.47
C THR A 9 17.37 32.22 19.77
N THR A 10 16.08 32.59 19.83
CA THR A 10 14.97 31.84 19.20
C THR A 10 14.94 32.00 17.67
N ILE A 11 15.23 33.20 17.14
CA ILE A 11 15.14 33.46 15.70
C ILE A 11 16.19 32.67 14.88
N ILE A 12 17.32 32.32 15.49
CA ILE A 12 18.40 31.62 14.78
C ILE A 12 17.95 30.21 14.38
N PRO A 13 17.46 29.33 15.27
CA PRO A 13 16.87 28.05 14.86
C PRO A 13 15.66 28.24 13.94
N ALA A 14 14.84 29.28 14.16
CA ALA A 14 13.68 29.55 13.31
C ALA A 14 14.06 29.88 11.84
N ILE A 15 15.23 30.44 11.59
CA ILE A 15 15.76 30.67 10.23
C ILE A 15 16.38 29.40 9.65
N THR A 16 17.04 28.57 10.46
CA THR A 16 17.72 27.36 9.96
C THR A 16 16.72 26.30 9.45
N ILE A 17 15.51 26.25 10.01
CA ILE A 17 14.46 25.33 9.58
C ILE A 17 14.10 25.51 8.10
N PRO A 18 13.60 26.68 7.64
CA PRO A 18 13.24 26.87 6.23
C PRO A 18 14.45 26.72 5.30
N VAL A 19 15.66 27.10 5.71
CA VAL A 19 16.88 26.91 4.91
C VAL A 19 17.16 25.42 4.69
N ALA A 20 17.07 24.60 5.73
CA ALA A 20 17.26 23.15 5.63
C ALA A 20 16.15 22.49 4.78
N LEU A 21 14.88 22.87 5.00
CA LEU A 21 13.75 22.30 4.28
C LEU A 21 13.76 22.65 2.79
N ILE A 22 14.00 23.94 2.44
CA ILE A 22 14.10 24.38 1.05
C ILE A 22 15.30 23.72 0.36
N GLY A 23 16.44 23.64 1.05
CA GLY A 23 17.61 22.94 0.57
C GLY A 23 17.36 21.45 0.33
N THR A 24 16.58 20.80 1.18
CA THR A 24 16.17 19.40 1.00
C THR A 24 15.35 19.23 -0.28
N PHE A 25 14.39 20.11 -0.57
CA PHE A 25 13.66 20.08 -1.83
C PHE A 25 14.56 20.22 -3.07
N ALA A 26 15.62 21.03 -2.97
CA ALA A 26 16.58 21.15 -4.07
C ALA A 26 17.31 19.82 -4.32
N ILE A 27 17.74 19.11 -3.25
CA ILE A 27 18.41 17.81 -3.38
C ILE A 27 17.42 16.75 -3.89
N VAL A 28 16.21 16.69 -3.34
CA VAL A 28 15.11 15.79 -3.77
C VAL A 28 14.87 15.95 -5.27
N LYS A 29 14.86 17.19 -5.79
CA LYS A 29 14.72 17.48 -7.23
C LYS A 29 15.92 16.98 -8.05
N ILE A 30 17.17 17.13 -7.56
CA ILE A 30 18.38 16.64 -8.25
C ILE A 30 18.35 15.13 -8.39
N PHE A 31 17.85 14.41 -7.36
CA PHE A 31 17.71 12.96 -7.38
C PHE A 31 16.47 12.47 -8.16
N GLY A 32 15.70 13.37 -8.76
CA GLY A 32 14.52 13.03 -9.56
C GLY A 32 13.32 12.53 -8.76
N PHE A 33 13.28 12.79 -7.45
CA PHE A 33 12.14 12.41 -6.62
C PHE A 33 10.98 13.39 -6.81
N SER A 34 9.76 12.86 -6.71
CA SER A 34 8.53 13.66 -6.73
C SER A 34 8.18 14.18 -5.33
N ILE A 35 7.49 15.32 -5.28
CA ILE A 35 6.83 15.76 -4.04
C ILE A 35 5.53 14.98 -3.92
N ASN A 36 5.46 14.08 -2.98
CA ASN A 36 4.32 13.22 -2.69
C ASN A 36 4.10 13.13 -1.18
N SER A 37 3.04 12.45 -0.75
CA SER A 37 2.69 12.30 0.67
C SER A 37 3.86 11.73 1.49
N LEU A 38 4.59 10.75 0.97
CA LEU A 38 5.72 10.12 1.68
C LEU A 38 6.90 11.09 1.85
N THR A 39 7.26 11.87 0.81
CA THR A 39 8.32 12.87 0.92
C THR A 39 7.94 14.01 1.86
N LEU A 40 6.65 14.41 1.89
CA LEU A 40 6.14 15.40 2.84
C LEU A 40 6.11 14.85 4.26
N PHE A 41 5.73 13.59 4.45
CA PHE A 41 5.84 12.90 5.75
C PHE A 41 7.27 12.85 6.26
N GLY A 42 8.21 12.45 5.38
CA GLY A 42 9.63 12.43 5.70
C GLY A 42 10.15 13.82 6.09
N LEU A 43 9.73 14.86 5.39
CA LEU A 43 10.10 16.24 5.67
C LEU A 43 9.52 16.74 7.00
N THR A 44 8.26 16.38 7.29
CA THR A 44 7.59 16.74 8.56
C THR A 44 8.32 16.08 9.75
N LEU A 45 8.65 14.79 9.63
CA LEU A 45 9.42 14.07 10.65
C LEU A 45 10.83 14.66 10.80
N ALA A 46 11.49 14.95 9.67
CA ALA A 46 12.83 15.56 9.66
C ALA A 46 12.83 16.94 10.31
N THR A 47 11.73 17.70 10.26
CA THR A 47 11.66 19.06 10.84
C THR A 47 12.03 19.05 12.32
N GLY A 48 11.52 18.08 13.10
CA GLY A 48 11.87 17.95 14.52
C GLY A 48 13.37 17.66 14.73
N MET A 49 13.95 16.76 13.93
CA MET A 49 15.36 16.38 14.04
C MET A 49 16.31 17.49 13.54
N VAL A 50 15.90 18.23 12.51
CA VAL A 50 16.67 19.35 11.93
C VAL A 50 16.82 20.51 12.90
N VAL A 51 15.83 20.76 13.75
CA VAL A 51 15.87 21.86 14.71
C VAL A 51 16.85 21.59 15.84
N ASP A 52 17.00 20.34 16.24
CA ASP A 52 17.76 19.93 17.44
C ASP A 52 19.23 20.34 17.36
N ASP A 53 19.90 20.05 16.24
CA ASP A 53 21.29 20.44 16.03
C ASP A 53 21.52 21.96 16.18
N ALA A 54 20.61 22.77 15.64
CA ALA A 54 20.71 24.21 15.71
C ALA A 54 20.44 24.74 17.13
N ILE A 55 19.51 24.12 17.87
CA ILE A 55 19.19 24.52 19.26
C ILE A 55 20.40 24.25 20.15
N VAL A 56 21.00 23.07 20.09
CA VAL A 56 22.16 22.69 20.92
C VAL A 56 23.33 23.65 20.72
N VAL A 57 23.62 24.01 19.46
CA VAL A 57 24.69 24.97 19.14
C VAL A 57 24.39 26.35 19.66
N VAL A 58 23.17 26.86 19.46
CA VAL A 58 22.77 28.19 19.94
C VAL A 58 22.75 28.28 21.45
N GLU A 59 22.27 27.24 22.12
CA GLU A 59 22.19 27.18 23.59
C GLU A 59 23.59 27.20 24.22
N ASP A 60 24.53 26.41 23.71
CA ASP A 60 25.91 26.41 24.23
C ASP A 60 26.61 27.76 24.02
N ILE A 61 26.41 28.39 22.82
CA ILE A 61 26.94 29.74 22.57
C ILE A 61 26.33 30.75 23.54
N ALA A 62 25.01 30.73 23.73
CA ALA A 62 24.31 31.63 24.64
C ALA A 62 24.77 31.42 26.10
N SER A 63 24.94 30.16 26.52
CA SER A 63 25.44 29.82 27.85
C SER A 63 26.85 30.35 28.08
N LYS A 64 27.78 30.25 27.09
CA LYS A 64 29.13 30.81 27.18
C LYS A 64 29.13 32.34 27.25
N ILE A 65 28.24 32.99 26.53
CA ILE A 65 28.08 34.47 26.61
C ILE A 65 27.58 34.90 27.99
N GLN A 66 26.55 34.21 28.51
CA GLN A 66 25.91 34.59 29.78
C GLN A 66 26.73 34.19 30.98
N ASN A 67 27.20 32.94 31.05
CA ASN A 67 27.85 32.39 32.24
C ASN A 67 29.35 32.72 32.32
N ARG A 68 30.03 32.83 31.16
CA ARG A 68 31.49 33.09 31.10
C ARG A 68 31.82 34.53 30.68
N GLY A 69 30.84 35.36 30.35
CA GLY A 69 31.04 36.74 29.92
C GLY A 69 31.79 36.90 28.60
N MET A 70 31.81 35.85 27.75
CA MET A 70 32.57 35.85 26.50
C MET A 70 31.90 36.75 25.46
N SER A 71 32.71 37.34 24.57
CA SER A 71 32.13 38.03 23.40
C SER A 71 31.48 37.00 22.49
N PRO A 72 30.35 37.37 21.78
CA PRO A 72 29.59 36.42 20.97
C PRO A 72 30.44 35.67 19.94
N LYS A 73 31.36 36.36 19.29
CA LYS A 73 32.26 35.76 18.32
C LYS A 73 33.21 34.73 18.94
N LEU A 74 33.80 35.00 20.13
CA LEU A 74 34.68 34.06 20.81
C LEU A 74 33.87 32.88 21.38
N ALA A 75 32.67 33.14 21.92
CA ALA A 75 31.76 32.11 22.37
C ALA A 75 31.38 31.12 21.27
N ALA A 76 31.09 31.63 20.05
CA ALA A 76 30.79 30.79 18.89
C ALA A 76 31.99 29.93 18.46
N ILE A 77 33.21 30.48 18.46
CA ILE A 77 34.43 29.73 18.12
C ILE A 77 34.68 28.62 19.15
N GLU A 78 34.55 28.92 20.45
CA GLU A 78 34.79 27.97 21.51
C GLU A 78 33.71 26.86 21.54
N ALA A 79 32.44 27.23 21.37
CA ALA A 79 31.35 26.28 21.25
C ALA A 79 31.58 25.30 20.09
N MET A 80 31.97 25.81 18.92
CA MET A 80 32.23 24.93 17.78
C MET A 80 33.42 24.01 17.95
N ARG A 81 34.45 24.41 18.72
CA ARG A 81 35.57 23.51 19.07
C ARG A 81 35.10 22.32 19.92
N GLU A 82 34.15 22.55 20.80
CA GLU A 82 33.62 21.52 21.70
C GLU A 82 32.56 20.65 21.01
N LEU A 83 31.65 21.27 20.21
CA LEU A 83 30.45 20.60 19.71
C LEU A 83 30.57 20.00 18.32
N THR A 84 31.52 20.45 17.47
CA THR A 84 31.59 20.00 16.06
C THR A 84 31.63 18.47 15.95
N GLY A 85 32.45 17.80 16.75
CA GLY A 85 32.54 16.33 16.74
C GLY A 85 31.25 15.65 17.14
N ALA A 86 30.60 16.18 18.18
CA ALA A 86 29.32 15.63 18.66
C ALA A 86 28.19 15.81 17.64
N VAL A 87 28.06 17.00 17.05
CA VAL A 87 27.03 17.30 16.02
C VAL A 87 27.21 16.41 14.78
N ILE A 88 28.45 16.24 14.30
CA ILE A 88 28.71 15.33 13.18
C ILE A 88 28.36 13.89 13.53
N ALA A 89 28.71 13.44 14.73
CA ALA A 89 28.45 12.07 15.15
C ALA A 89 26.94 11.78 15.31
N THR A 90 26.18 12.67 15.96
CA THR A 90 24.72 12.51 16.10
C THR A 90 24.05 12.44 14.74
N SER A 91 24.42 13.31 13.81
CA SER A 91 23.88 13.32 12.46
C SER A 91 24.27 12.07 11.67
N LEU A 92 25.51 11.58 11.80
CA LEU A 92 25.92 10.32 11.16
C LEU A 92 25.17 9.12 11.74
N VAL A 93 24.89 9.09 13.04
CA VAL A 93 24.06 8.05 13.67
C VAL A 93 22.65 8.07 13.12
N LEU A 94 22.03 9.24 13.01
CA LEU A 94 20.70 9.38 12.42
C LEU A 94 20.68 8.94 10.95
N MET A 95 21.64 9.38 10.14
CA MET A 95 21.76 8.93 8.75
C MET A 95 22.02 7.41 8.66
N ALA A 96 22.79 6.83 9.59
CA ALA A 96 23.05 5.39 9.64
C ALA A 96 21.79 4.54 9.88
N VAL A 97 20.74 5.12 10.46
CA VAL A 97 19.42 4.46 10.59
C VAL A 97 18.63 4.52 9.27
N PHE A 98 18.60 5.68 8.60
CA PHE A 98 17.75 5.88 7.43
C PHE A 98 18.37 5.38 6.12
N ILE A 99 19.69 5.44 5.97
CA ILE A 99 20.36 4.99 4.74
C ILE A 99 20.10 3.50 4.43
N PRO A 100 20.20 2.55 5.35
CA PRO A 100 19.88 1.14 5.09
C PRO A 100 18.43 0.93 4.63
N VAL A 101 17.48 1.70 5.15
CA VAL A 101 16.08 1.64 4.75
C VAL A 101 15.89 2.03 3.27
N ALA A 102 16.73 2.89 2.73
CA ALA A 102 16.69 3.27 1.31
C ALA A 102 17.10 2.12 0.36
N PHE A 103 17.74 1.08 0.85
CA PHE A 103 18.15 -0.11 0.10
C PHE A 103 17.17 -1.28 0.23
N PHE A 104 16.02 -1.07 0.82
CA PHE A 104 14.95 -2.06 0.86
C PHE A 104 14.58 -2.48 -0.58
N PRO A 105 14.52 -3.77 -0.92
CA PRO A 105 14.15 -4.22 -2.25
C PRO A 105 12.62 -4.22 -2.45
N GLY A 106 12.18 -4.46 -3.68
CA GLY A 106 10.77 -4.58 -4.02
C GLY A 106 10.00 -3.26 -4.05
N THR A 107 8.69 -3.36 -4.11
CA THR A 107 7.75 -2.22 -4.13
C THR A 107 7.82 -1.43 -2.83
N THR A 108 7.88 -2.12 -1.70
CA THR A 108 8.09 -1.53 -0.37
C THR A 108 9.35 -0.69 -0.31
N GLY A 109 10.44 -1.17 -0.91
CA GLY A 109 11.69 -0.42 -1.01
C GLY A 109 11.55 0.85 -1.86
N ALA A 110 10.79 0.82 -2.94
CA ALA A 110 10.53 2.00 -3.76
C ALA A 110 9.80 3.10 -2.97
N LEU A 111 8.85 2.71 -2.11
CA LEU A 111 8.12 3.61 -1.21
C LEU A 111 9.05 4.21 -0.13
N TYR A 112 9.75 3.35 0.60
CA TYR A 112 10.59 3.79 1.71
C TYR A 112 11.86 4.53 1.26
N ARG A 113 12.37 4.29 0.05
CA ARG A 113 13.57 4.97 -0.47
C ARG A 113 13.39 6.47 -0.50
N GLN A 114 12.29 6.98 -1.05
CA GLN A 114 12.06 8.42 -1.14
C GLN A 114 11.91 9.04 0.24
N PHE A 115 11.17 8.38 1.14
CA PHE A 115 10.99 8.79 2.52
C PHE A 115 12.32 8.86 3.28
N ALA A 116 13.08 7.75 3.30
CA ALA A 116 14.32 7.64 4.06
C ALA A 116 15.42 8.58 3.55
N LEU A 117 15.59 8.68 2.21
CA LEU A 117 16.57 9.60 1.64
C LEU A 117 16.19 11.06 1.83
N THR A 118 14.90 11.41 1.81
CA THR A 118 14.46 12.78 2.12
C THR A 118 14.85 13.17 3.55
N ILE A 119 14.66 12.28 4.51
CA ILE A 119 15.09 12.50 5.90
C ILE A 119 16.62 12.61 5.99
N ALA A 120 17.36 11.70 5.35
CA ALA A 120 18.81 11.71 5.37
C ALA A 120 19.38 13.02 4.75
N PHE A 121 18.81 13.52 3.66
CA PHE A 121 19.19 14.80 3.06
C PHE A 121 18.87 15.98 3.98
N ALA A 122 17.70 15.95 4.65
CA ALA A 122 17.33 16.99 5.61
C ALA A 122 18.31 17.05 6.79
N ILE A 123 18.71 15.88 7.34
CA ILE A 123 19.70 15.77 8.40
C ILE A 123 21.07 16.28 7.94
N ALA A 124 21.53 15.89 6.75
CA ALA A 124 22.81 16.34 6.21
C ALA A 124 22.85 17.88 6.05
N LEU A 125 21.77 18.48 5.55
CA LEU A 125 21.66 19.95 5.44
C LEU A 125 21.52 20.62 6.80
N SER A 126 20.83 20.00 7.77
CA SER A 126 20.78 20.50 9.15
C SER A 126 22.15 20.58 9.75
N THR A 127 22.93 19.51 9.66
CA THR A 127 24.30 19.46 10.13
C THR A 127 25.16 20.54 9.51
N PHE A 128 25.07 20.71 8.18
CA PHE A 128 25.76 21.78 7.48
C PHE A 128 25.38 23.17 8.01
N ASN A 129 24.09 23.43 8.22
CA ASN A 129 23.59 24.68 8.79
C ASN A 129 24.03 24.86 10.24
N ALA A 130 23.99 23.82 11.06
CA ALA A 130 24.42 23.87 12.45
C ALA A 130 25.92 24.17 12.62
N LEU A 131 26.74 23.72 11.65
CA LEU A 131 28.18 23.97 11.66
C LEU A 131 28.61 25.29 11.01
N THR A 132 27.75 25.91 10.20
CA THR A 132 28.09 27.11 9.43
C THR A 132 27.17 28.30 9.72
N LEU A 133 25.90 28.19 9.38
CA LEU A 133 24.92 29.26 9.49
C LEU A 133 24.62 29.61 10.95
N THR A 134 24.36 28.61 11.78
CA THR A 134 23.98 28.79 13.18
C THR A 134 25.05 29.52 14.00
N PRO A 135 26.34 29.10 14.02
CA PRO A 135 27.37 29.80 14.79
C PRO A 135 27.66 31.19 14.22
N THR A 136 27.55 31.38 12.91
CA THR A 136 27.74 32.70 12.28
C THR A 136 26.65 33.67 12.72
N LEU A 137 25.38 33.27 12.63
CA LEU A 137 24.27 34.09 13.09
C LEU A 137 24.33 34.34 14.60
N SER A 138 24.72 33.34 15.39
CA SER A 138 24.92 33.50 16.83
C SER A 138 25.98 34.52 17.18
N GLY A 139 27.13 34.47 16.49
CA GLY A 139 28.21 35.44 16.68
C GLY A 139 27.87 36.88 16.26
N LEU A 140 26.87 37.05 15.38
CA LEU A 140 26.40 38.36 14.90
C LEU A 140 25.23 38.94 15.69
N LEU A 141 24.25 38.09 16.05
CA LEU A 141 22.96 38.50 16.62
C LEU A 141 22.91 38.44 18.15
N LEU A 142 23.61 37.48 18.78
CA LEU A 142 23.57 37.33 20.22
C LEU A 142 24.29 38.47 20.92
N ARG A 143 23.82 38.80 22.10
CA ARG A 143 24.41 39.82 22.98
C ARG A 143 24.36 39.31 24.42
N GLN A 144 25.21 39.87 25.25
CA GLN A 144 25.12 39.64 26.69
C GLN A 144 23.79 40.24 27.21
N ASP A 145 22.92 39.37 27.70
CA ASP A 145 21.62 39.82 28.22
C ASP A 145 21.80 40.42 29.62
N THR A 146 21.16 41.53 29.87
CA THR A 146 21.17 42.21 31.18
C THR A 146 20.14 41.61 32.17
N GLY A 147 19.46 40.55 31.76
CA GLY A 147 18.62 39.73 32.64
C GLY A 147 17.27 40.36 33.07
N SER A 148 16.86 41.46 32.44
CA SER A 148 15.56 42.06 32.75
C SER A 148 14.63 42.01 31.52
N HIS A 149 13.60 41.18 31.57
CA HIS A 149 12.58 41.01 30.53
C HIS A 149 11.32 41.84 30.78
N GLY A 150 11.37 42.72 31.77
CA GLY A 150 10.27 43.62 32.10
C GLY A 150 9.01 42.86 32.60
N TRP A 151 7.86 43.08 31.95
CA TRP A 151 6.61 42.43 32.36
C TRP A 151 6.60 40.90 32.12
N LEU A 152 7.42 40.37 31.23
CA LEU A 152 7.54 38.94 30.95
C LEU A 152 8.21 38.17 32.11
N ASP A 153 8.94 38.85 32.99
CA ASP A 153 9.52 38.23 34.19
C ASP A 153 8.43 37.66 35.12
N TYR A 154 7.23 38.18 35.05
CA TYR A 154 6.09 37.64 35.78
C TYR A 154 5.70 36.23 35.34
N VAL A 155 5.91 35.90 34.08
CA VAL A 155 5.67 34.56 33.49
C VAL A 155 6.91 33.68 33.58
N PHE A 156 8.09 34.22 33.28
CA PHE A 156 9.33 33.46 33.23
C PHE A 156 9.84 33.02 34.60
N ASN A 157 9.71 33.84 35.62
CA ASN A 157 10.17 33.49 36.98
C ASN A 157 9.46 32.26 37.58
N PRO A 158 8.12 32.12 37.51
CA PRO A 158 7.46 30.89 37.95
C PRO A 158 7.86 29.67 37.12
N PHE A 159 8.01 29.84 35.82
CA PHE A 159 8.43 28.78 34.90
C PHE A 159 9.86 28.29 35.23
N ASN A 160 10.81 29.20 35.42
CA ASN A 160 12.18 28.86 35.79
C ASN A 160 12.24 28.15 37.14
N ARG A 161 11.48 28.63 38.14
CA ARG A 161 11.39 27.94 39.44
C ARG A 161 10.81 26.53 39.31
N PHE A 162 9.83 26.35 38.44
CA PHE A 162 9.28 25.03 38.16
C PHE A 162 10.36 24.11 37.55
N LEU A 163 11.11 24.59 36.56
CA LEU A 163 12.22 23.83 35.92
C LEU A 163 13.34 23.51 36.90
N ASP A 164 13.73 24.48 37.77
CA ASP A 164 14.75 24.26 38.80
C ASP A 164 14.32 23.20 39.81
N ASN A 165 13.08 23.28 40.29
CA ASN A 165 12.50 22.27 41.17
C ASN A 165 12.44 20.88 40.51
N LEU A 166 12.09 20.83 39.21
CA LEU A 166 12.04 19.59 38.46
C LEU A 166 13.43 18.98 38.31
N ARG A 167 14.44 19.82 38.02
CA ARG A 167 15.86 19.41 37.92
C ARG A 167 16.36 18.84 39.22
N ASP A 168 16.06 19.55 40.34
CA ASP A 168 16.53 19.13 41.66
C ASP A 168 15.89 17.81 42.12
N LYS A 169 14.58 17.64 41.92
CA LYS A 169 13.84 16.38 42.14
C LYS A 169 14.38 15.24 41.28
N TYR A 170 14.66 15.53 40.00
CA TYR A 170 15.26 14.53 39.09
C TYR A 170 16.63 14.08 39.61
N GLY A 171 17.48 15.03 40.07
CA GLY A 171 18.76 14.69 40.65
C GLY A 171 18.64 13.85 41.92
N GLU A 172 17.64 14.12 42.78
CA GLU A 172 17.36 13.29 43.97
C GLU A 172 16.87 11.89 43.59
N ALA A 173 15.98 11.80 42.59
CA ALA A 173 15.47 10.53 42.08
C ALA A 173 16.60 9.66 41.50
N LEU A 174 17.50 10.25 40.71
CA LEU A 174 18.68 9.53 40.19
C LEU A 174 19.59 8.98 41.30
N ARG A 175 19.82 9.78 42.37
CA ARG A 175 20.61 9.32 43.53
C ARG A 175 19.93 8.16 44.26
N ALA A 176 18.60 8.20 44.38
CA ALA A 176 17.81 7.12 44.99
C ALA A 176 17.85 5.84 44.12
N LEU A 177 17.66 5.98 42.80
CA LEU A 177 17.70 4.87 41.83
C LEU A 177 19.09 4.21 41.81
N ASN A 178 20.19 4.99 41.92
CA ASN A 178 21.52 4.44 41.99
C ASN A 178 21.79 3.59 43.26
N ARG A 179 21.07 3.86 44.36
CA ARG A 179 21.09 3.00 45.55
C ARG A 179 20.32 1.69 45.33
N LEU A 180 19.28 1.72 44.45
CA LEU A 180 18.41 0.59 44.12
C LEU A 180 18.80 -0.09 42.82
N LYS A 181 20.10 -0.10 42.46
CA LYS A 181 20.59 -0.58 41.15
C LYS A 181 20.11 -1.99 40.75
N VAL A 182 19.95 -2.90 41.75
CA VAL A 182 19.42 -4.25 41.48
C VAL A 182 17.96 -4.21 41.07
N PHE A 183 17.18 -3.35 41.70
CA PHE A 183 15.75 -3.16 41.31
C PHE A 183 15.64 -2.51 39.95
N VAL A 184 16.48 -1.53 39.64
CA VAL A 184 16.50 -0.89 38.30
C VAL A 184 16.90 -1.92 37.23
N LEU A 185 17.88 -2.77 37.50
CA LEU A 185 18.24 -3.85 36.57
C LEU A 185 17.09 -4.85 36.38
N ALA A 186 16.41 -5.23 37.45
CA ALA A 186 15.26 -6.13 37.39
C ALA A 186 14.09 -5.49 36.58
N ALA A 187 13.81 -4.21 36.79
CA ALA A 187 12.82 -3.47 36.03
C ALA A 187 13.18 -3.36 34.55
N PHE A 188 14.46 -3.15 34.24
CA PHE A 188 14.95 -3.16 32.86
C PHE A 188 14.77 -4.53 32.19
N VAL A 189 15.16 -5.62 32.87
CA VAL A 189 14.95 -6.98 32.34
C VAL A 189 13.45 -7.26 32.16
N ALA A 190 12.62 -6.86 33.11
CA ALA A 190 11.16 -6.99 32.99
C ALA A 190 10.62 -6.21 31.78
N SER A 191 11.15 -5.00 31.51
CA SER A 191 10.77 -4.22 30.32
C SER A 191 11.18 -4.90 29.02
N LEU A 192 12.34 -5.57 28.96
CA LEU A 192 12.74 -6.37 27.79
C LEU A 192 11.81 -7.55 27.54
N VAL A 193 11.43 -8.28 28.60
CA VAL A 193 10.49 -9.40 28.52
C VAL A 193 9.12 -8.89 28.04
N LEU A 194 8.66 -7.76 28.58
CA LEU A 194 7.40 -7.14 28.19
C LEU A 194 7.44 -6.66 26.72
N THR A 195 8.55 -6.07 26.28
CA THR A 195 8.75 -5.68 24.87
C THR A 195 8.62 -6.89 23.95
N GLY A 196 9.31 -7.99 24.28
CA GLY A 196 9.23 -9.23 23.48
C GLY A 196 7.83 -9.84 23.46
N TRP A 197 7.12 -9.80 24.59
CA TRP A 197 5.76 -10.27 24.66
C TRP A 197 4.80 -9.39 23.83
N LEU A 198 4.88 -8.08 23.97
CA LEU A 198 4.07 -7.14 23.18
C LEU A 198 4.36 -7.25 21.68
N TYR A 199 5.63 -7.37 21.31
CA TYR A 199 6.02 -7.54 19.89
C TYR A 199 5.35 -8.74 19.23
N ASN A 200 5.19 -9.84 19.96
CA ASN A 200 4.48 -11.03 19.46
C ASN A 200 2.95 -10.94 19.57
N SER A 201 2.44 -9.99 20.36
CA SER A 201 1.00 -9.84 20.62
C SER A 201 0.34 -8.75 19.77
N VAL A 202 1.14 -7.78 19.31
CA VAL A 202 0.63 -6.70 18.45
C VAL A 202 0.40 -7.24 17.04
N PRO A 203 -0.83 -7.12 16.49
CA PRO A 203 -1.13 -7.57 15.15
C PRO A 203 -0.27 -6.86 14.10
N SER A 204 0.20 -7.61 13.10
CA SER A 204 0.97 -7.07 12.00
C SER A 204 0.06 -6.78 10.80
N ALA A 205 0.31 -5.66 10.11
CA ALA A 205 -0.33 -5.31 8.86
C ALA A 205 0.66 -4.55 7.98
N PHE A 206 0.51 -4.68 6.66
CA PHE A 206 1.36 -3.98 5.70
C PHE A 206 1.03 -2.48 5.66
N LEU A 207 -0.21 -2.18 5.40
CA LEU A 207 -0.79 -0.84 5.42
C LEU A 207 -2.21 -0.94 5.98
N PRO A 208 -2.62 0.01 6.82
CA PRO A 208 -4.01 0.05 7.25
C PRO A 208 -4.92 0.39 6.06
N ASP A 209 -6.08 -0.24 6.05
CA ASP A 209 -7.11 0.12 5.10
C ASP A 209 -7.66 1.50 5.44
N GLU A 210 -7.75 2.37 4.43
CA GLU A 210 -8.21 3.75 4.57
C GLU A 210 -9.51 3.98 3.83
N ASP A 211 -10.39 4.81 4.39
CA ASP A 211 -11.54 5.34 3.66
C ASP A 211 -11.07 6.41 2.66
N GLN A 212 -10.91 6.01 1.40
CA GLN A 212 -10.43 6.89 0.32
C GLN A 212 -11.54 7.79 -0.27
N GLY A 213 -12.73 7.80 0.31
CA GLY A 213 -13.84 8.61 -0.19
C GLY A 213 -14.58 7.99 -1.36
N TYR A 214 -14.30 6.74 -1.69
CA TYR A 214 -15.03 5.97 -2.71
C TYR A 214 -14.91 4.47 -2.46
N PHE A 215 -15.82 3.69 -3.04
CA PHE A 215 -15.73 2.24 -3.10
C PHE A 215 -16.17 1.73 -4.48
N ILE A 216 -15.90 0.46 -4.74
CA ILE A 216 -16.16 -0.19 -6.03
C ILE A 216 -17.17 -1.31 -5.81
N THR A 217 -18.16 -1.43 -6.67
CA THR A 217 -19.11 -2.55 -6.65
C THR A 217 -18.95 -3.37 -7.92
N LEU A 218 -18.60 -4.64 -7.75
CA LEU A 218 -18.46 -5.61 -8.83
C LEU A 218 -19.80 -6.31 -9.04
N ILE A 219 -20.22 -6.42 -10.29
CA ILE A 219 -21.47 -7.09 -10.68
C ILE A 219 -21.09 -8.19 -11.65
N GLN A 220 -21.47 -9.40 -11.33
CA GLN A 220 -21.27 -10.58 -12.18
C GLN A 220 -22.60 -11.29 -12.40
N GLY A 221 -23.18 -11.11 -13.58
CA GLY A 221 -24.35 -11.86 -14.03
C GLY A 221 -24.01 -13.33 -14.36
N PRO A 222 -25.05 -14.17 -14.53
CA PRO A 222 -24.86 -15.52 -15.02
C PRO A 222 -24.09 -15.53 -16.35
N GLU A 223 -23.31 -16.58 -16.57
CA GLU A 223 -22.57 -16.75 -17.81
C GLU A 223 -23.52 -16.81 -19.01
N GLY A 224 -23.15 -16.13 -20.10
CA GLY A 224 -24.00 -15.97 -21.29
C GLY A 224 -25.05 -14.86 -21.21
N SER A 225 -25.15 -14.12 -20.10
CA SER A 225 -26.06 -12.97 -19.99
C SER A 225 -25.68 -11.86 -20.96
N SER A 226 -26.71 -11.20 -21.50
CA SER A 226 -26.52 -10.06 -22.40
C SER A 226 -26.16 -8.80 -21.62
N LEU A 227 -25.49 -7.84 -22.29
CA LEU A 227 -25.18 -6.54 -21.71
C LEU A 227 -26.46 -5.78 -21.27
N ASN A 228 -27.57 -5.96 -21.96
CA ASN A 228 -28.86 -5.35 -21.58
C ASN A 228 -29.36 -5.88 -20.24
N GLN A 229 -29.18 -7.18 -19.97
CA GLN A 229 -29.55 -7.76 -18.68
C GLN A 229 -28.61 -7.26 -17.57
N THR A 230 -27.35 -7.25 -17.83
CA THR A 230 -26.35 -6.69 -16.90
C THR A 230 -26.64 -5.23 -16.58
N SER A 231 -26.99 -4.42 -17.59
CA SER A 231 -27.35 -3.00 -17.40
C SER A 231 -28.57 -2.82 -16.51
N LYS A 232 -29.59 -3.70 -16.61
CA LYS A 232 -30.75 -3.65 -15.71
C LYS A 232 -30.39 -3.90 -14.27
N VAL A 233 -29.56 -4.92 -14.02
CA VAL A 233 -29.06 -5.20 -12.66
C VAL A 233 -28.19 -4.05 -12.17
N MET A 234 -27.35 -3.48 -13.03
CA MET A 234 -26.54 -2.32 -12.67
C MET A 234 -27.39 -1.14 -12.22
N SER A 235 -28.46 -0.79 -12.96
CA SER A 235 -29.38 0.28 -12.55
C SER A 235 -30.03 0.00 -11.21
N GLN A 236 -30.44 -1.25 -10.93
CA GLN A 236 -30.99 -1.63 -9.64
C GLN A 236 -29.96 -1.46 -8.52
N VAL A 237 -28.70 -1.85 -8.74
CA VAL A 237 -27.60 -1.68 -7.81
C VAL A 237 -27.30 -0.20 -7.57
N GLU A 238 -27.30 0.63 -8.64
CA GLU A 238 -27.10 2.08 -8.52
C GLU A 238 -28.20 2.74 -7.69
N ASP A 239 -29.46 2.38 -7.91
CA ASP A 239 -30.59 2.90 -7.13
C ASP A 239 -30.44 2.56 -5.64
N MET A 240 -30.01 1.34 -5.32
CA MET A 240 -29.75 0.91 -3.94
C MET A 240 -28.58 1.66 -3.30
N ILE A 241 -27.53 1.93 -4.06
CA ILE A 241 -26.36 2.67 -3.60
C ILE A 241 -26.70 4.14 -3.37
N LEU A 242 -27.39 4.78 -4.34
CA LEU A 242 -27.78 6.19 -4.26
C LEU A 242 -28.80 6.48 -3.15
N ALA A 243 -29.51 5.44 -2.68
CA ALA A 243 -30.42 5.56 -1.54
C ALA A 243 -29.69 5.60 -0.18
N GLN A 244 -28.36 5.36 -0.14
CA GLN A 244 -27.58 5.39 1.10
C GLN A 244 -27.16 6.82 1.45
N ASP A 245 -27.25 7.18 2.73
CA ASP A 245 -26.74 8.44 3.22
C ASP A 245 -25.21 8.52 3.06
N GLY A 246 -24.70 9.69 2.64
CA GLY A 246 -23.26 9.91 2.42
C GLY A 246 -22.74 9.49 1.05
N VAL A 247 -23.58 8.94 0.17
CA VAL A 247 -23.24 8.69 -1.24
C VAL A 247 -23.52 9.96 -2.06
N ARG A 248 -22.51 10.40 -2.80
CA ARG A 248 -22.60 11.58 -3.67
C ARG A 248 -22.99 11.25 -5.10
N ALA A 249 -22.34 10.25 -5.70
CA ALA A 249 -22.55 9.89 -7.09
C ALA A 249 -22.06 8.48 -7.40
N THR A 250 -22.59 7.90 -8.47
CA THR A 250 -22.14 6.63 -9.04
C THR A 250 -21.68 6.83 -10.49
N PHE A 251 -20.77 5.98 -10.92
CA PHE A 251 -20.34 5.84 -12.32
C PHE A 251 -20.27 4.36 -12.66
N ALA A 252 -21.18 3.91 -13.52
CA ALA A 252 -21.33 2.50 -13.86
C ALA A 252 -20.78 2.19 -15.27
N VAL A 253 -20.05 1.08 -15.37
CA VAL A 253 -19.47 0.58 -16.62
C VAL A 253 -19.92 -0.85 -16.85
N GLY A 254 -20.79 -1.06 -17.84
CA GLY A 254 -21.25 -2.39 -18.25
C GLY A 254 -20.27 -3.04 -19.23
N GLY A 255 -20.14 -4.36 -19.15
CA GLY A 255 -19.24 -5.12 -20.01
C GLY A 255 -17.78 -5.07 -19.59
N PHE A 256 -17.47 -4.53 -18.42
CA PHE A 256 -16.11 -4.38 -17.89
C PHE A 256 -15.94 -5.12 -16.57
N SER A 257 -14.79 -5.77 -16.39
CA SER A 257 -14.30 -6.22 -15.09
C SER A 257 -12.78 -6.15 -15.04
N PHE A 258 -12.20 -6.21 -13.85
CA PHE A 258 -10.73 -6.24 -13.66
C PHE A 258 -10.12 -7.56 -14.16
N SER A 259 -10.93 -8.63 -14.28
CA SER A 259 -10.50 -9.94 -14.77
C SER A 259 -10.69 -10.12 -16.30
N GLY A 260 -11.34 -9.18 -16.98
CA GLY A 260 -11.62 -9.25 -18.41
C GLY A 260 -12.96 -8.62 -18.79
N ASN A 261 -13.13 -8.31 -20.08
CA ASN A 261 -14.33 -7.64 -20.58
C ASN A 261 -15.32 -8.66 -21.12
N THR A 262 -16.42 -8.86 -20.43
CA THR A 262 -17.50 -9.78 -20.82
C THR A 262 -18.88 -9.12 -20.60
N ALA A 263 -19.85 -9.44 -21.41
CA ALA A 263 -21.17 -8.80 -21.40
C ALA A 263 -21.93 -8.98 -20.06
N ASN A 264 -21.65 -10.05 -19.33
CA ASN A 264 -22.26 -10.37 -18.04
C ASN A 264 -21.62 -9.66 -16.84
N ASN A 265 -20.55 -8.90 -17.06
CA ASN A 265 -19.84 -8.18 -16.00
C ASN A 265 -20.18 -6.68 -16.01
N GLY A 266 -20.13 -6.06 -14.84
CA GLY A 266 -20.24 -4.63 -14.67
C GLY A 266 -19.52 -4.16 -13.42
N VAL A 267 -19.12 -2.90 -13.42
CA VAL A 267 -18.47 -2.25 -12.28
C VAL A 267 -19.13 -0.91 -12.02
N VAL A 268 -19.46 -0.63 -10.78
CA VAL A 268 -19.97 0.66 -10.32
C VAL A 268 -18.94 1.30 -9.38
N PHE A 269 -18.44 2.46 -9.76
CA PHE A 269 -17.62 3.31 -8.91
C PHE A 269 -18.53 4.26 -8.14
N THR A 270 -18.47 4.21 -6.82
CA THR A 270 -19.31 5.04 -5.94
C THR A 270 -18.45 6.06 -5.23
N THR A 271 -18.71 7.34 -5.45
CA THR A 271 -18.05 8.44 -4.77
C THR A 271 -18.89 8.87 -3.57
N LEU A 272 -18.25 9.02 -2.43
CA LEU A 272 -18.87 9.47 -1.19
C LEU A 272 -18.79 10.99 -1.04
N GLU A 273 -19.63 11.56 -0.19
CA GLU A 273 -19.50 12.96 0.23
C GLU A 273 -18.16 13.17 0.96
N PRO A 274 -17.62 14.40 0.98
CA PRO A 274 -16.45 14.73 1.78
C PRO A 274 -16.63 14.31 3.23
N TRP A 275 -15.56 13.89 3.92
CA TRP A 275 -15.64 13.37 5.29
C TRP A 275 -16.33 14.33 6.28
N GLU A 276 -16.18 15.65 6.06
CA GLU A 276 -16.78 16.71 6.88
C GLU A 276 -18.30 16.80 6.73
N ASP A 277 -18.84 16.40 5.58
CA ASP A 277 -20.25 16.49 5.21
C ASP A 277 -21.02 15.18 5.45
N ARG A 278 -20.31 14.10 5.81
CA ARG A 278 -20.93 12.79 6.05
C ARG A 278 -21.59 12.72 7.43
N PRO A 279 -22.72 12.00 7.57
CA PRO A 279 -23.27 11.65 8.87
C PRO A 279 -22.24 10.90 9.73
N GLN A 280 -22.30 11.05 11.04
CA GLN A 280 -21.40 10.35 11.97
C GLN A 280 -21.51 8.84 11.81
N GLY A 281 -20.35 8.17 11.69
CA GLY A 281 -20.27 6.72 11.53
C GLY A 281 -20.44 6.22 10.09
N VAL A 282 -20.70 7.09 9.12
CA VAL A 282 -20.77 6.71 7.70
C VAL A 282 -19.36 6.72 7.10
N THR A 283 -18.83 5.53 6.86
CA THR A 283 -17.53 5.29 6.22
C THR A 283 -17.73 4.37 5.02
N SER A 284 -16.74 4.28 4.13
CA SER A 284 -16.77 3.30 3.04
C SER A 284 -16.95 1.86 3.57
N PHE A 285 -16.32 1.54 4.71
CA PHE A 285 -16.43 0.23 5.35
C PHE A 285 -17.85 -0.07 5.84
N SER A 286 -18.47 0.89 6.56
CA SER A 286 -19.84 0.71 7.07
C SER A 286 -20.86 0.56 5.94
N LEU A 287 -20.69 1.34 4.86
CA LEU A 287 -21.55 1.26 3.67
C LEU A 287 -21.37 -0.07 2.94
N ILE A 288 -20.14 -0.54 2.75
CA ILE A 288 -19.86 -1.84 2.14
C ILE A 288 -20.51 -2.97 2.93
N GLY A 289 -20.36 -2.98 4.27
CA GLY A 289 -20.98 -3.99 5.13
C GLY A 289 -22.51 -4.00 5.02
N GLN A 290 -23.14 -2.83 5.03
CA GLN A 290 -24.59 -2.68 4.88
C GLN A 290 -25.08 -3.10 3.48
N LEU A 291 -24.41 -2.65 2.42
CA LEU A 291 -24.75 -2.96 1.03
C LEU A 291 -24.52 -4.44 0.70
N PHE A 292 -23.50 -5.07 1.26
CA PHE A 292 -23.28 -6.51 1.09
C PHE A 292 -24.49 -7.33 1.55
N GLY A 293 -25.07 -6.97 2.69
CA GLY A 293 -26.31 -7.56 3.18
C GLY A 293 -27.51 -7.30 2.26
N GLN A 294 -27.65 -6.09 1.75
CA GLN A 294 -28.77 -5.71 0.84
C GLN A 294 -28.64 -6.39 -0.51
N PHE A 295 -27.43 -6.48 -1.08
CA PHE A 295 -27.18 -7.08 -2.39
C PHE A 295 -27.37 -8.61 -2.39
N SER A 296 -27.34 -9.26 -1.24
CA SER A 296 -27.69 -10.69 -1.12
C SER A 296 -29.11 -11.01 -1.58
N GLY A 297 -30.00 -10.01 -1.63
CA GLY A 297 -31.35 -10.12 -2.16
C GLY A 297 -31.45 -10.08 -3.70
N ILE A 298 -30.37 -9.74 -4.40
CA ILE A 298 -30.32 -9.75 -5.88
C ILE A 298 -30.01 -11.17 -6.33
N THR A 299 -30.97 -11.81 -7.01
CA THR A 299 -30.86 -13.20 -7.48
C THR A 299 -30.32 -13.29 -8.93
N GLU A 300 -30.41 -12.20 -9.69
CA GLU A 300 -30.05 -12.14 -11.10
C GLU A 300 -28.53 -11.97 -11.33
N ALA A 301 -27.77 -11.58 -10.32
CA ALA A 301 -26.32 -11.43 -10.39
C ALA A 301 -25.67 -11.58 -9.00
N ARG A 302 -24.37 -11.86 -8.97
CA ARG A 302 -23.54 -11.72 -7.78
C ARG A 302 -23.03 -10.31 -7.72
N VAL A 303 -23.18 -9.65 -6.56
CA VAL A 303 -22.79 -8.26 -6.38
C VAL A 303 -21.87 -8.15 -5.17
N PHE A 304 -20.66 -7.63 -5.40
CA PHE A 304 -19.61 -7.53 -4.39
C PHE A 304 -19.16 -6.08 -4.23
N PRO A 305 -19.57 -5.37 -3.18
CA PRO A 305 -18.98 -4.09 -2.84
C PRO A 305 -17.63 -4.30 -2.17
N VAL A 306 -16.59 -3.60 -2.63
CA VAL A 306 -15.21 -3.74 -2.15
C VAL A 306 -14.55 -2.37 -2.04
N ASN A 307 -13.64 -2.20 -1.09
CA ASN A 307 -12.80 -1.01 -1.04
C ASN A 307 -11.71 -1.06 -2.11
N PRO A 308 -11.26 0.10 -2.62
CA PRO A 308 -10.08 0.19 -3.45
C PRO A 308 -8.83 -0.20 -2.64
N PRO A 309 -7.74 -0.64 -3.30
CA PRO A 309 -6.51 -0.96 -2.61
C PRO A 309 -5.85 0.29 -2.03
N SER A 310 -5.16 0.17 -0.90
CA SER A 310 -4.42 1.28 -0.27
C SER A 310 -3.31 1.82 -1.18
N ILE A 311 -2.71 0.97 -2.03
CA ILE A 311 -1.76 1.36 -3.08
C ILE A 311 -2.35 0.98 -4.44
N GLN A 312 -2.65 1.99 -5.26
CA GLN A 312 -3.14 1.77 -6.62
C GLN A 312 -2.08 1.07 -7.48
N GLY A 313 -2.50 0.04 -8.21
CA GLY A 313 -1.66 -0.75 -9.10
C GLY A 313 -0.97 -1.95 -8.44
N LEU A 314 -1.02 -2.08 -7.12
CA LEU A 314 -0.50 -3.26 -6.41
C LEU A 314 -1.54 -4.38 -6.38
N SER A 315 -2.79 -4.06 -6.11
CA SER A 315 -3.94 -4.97 -6.09
C SER A 315 -5.10 -4.34 -6.86
N SER A 316 -6.09 -5.15 -7.22
CA SER A 316 -7.35 -4.65 -7.80
C SER A 316 -8.32 -4.15 -6.72
N PHE A 317 -8.26 -4.74 -5.52
CA PHE A 317 -9.13 -4.45 -4.37
C PHE A 317 -8.31 -4.45 -3.09
N SER A 318 -8.88 -3.87 -2.02
CA SER A 318 -8.38 -4.02 -0.66
C SER A 318 -8.50 -5.48 -0.19
N GLY A 319 -7.67 -5.87 0.76
CA GLY A 319 -7.58 -7.23 1.28
C GLY A 319 -6.49 -8.04 0.61
N PHE A 320 -6.64 -9.37 0.65
CA PHE A 320 -5.65 -10.30 0.12
C PHE A 320 -6.06 -10.89 -1.24
N GLN A 321 -5.06 -11.25 -2.03
CA GLN A 321 -5.20 -11.95 -3.31
C GLN A 321 -4.41 -13.26 -3.24
N PHE A 322 -5.14 -14.38 -3.34
CA PHE A 322 -4.63 -15.74 -3.24
C PHE A 322 -4.78 -16.44 -4.58
N GLN A 323 -3.67 -16.92 -5.14
CA GLN A 323 -3.62 -17.62 -6.42
C GLN A 323 -3.63 -19.14 -6.18
N LEU A 324 -4.79 -19.77 -6.32
CA LEU A 324 -4.91 -21.23 -6.29
C LEU A 324 -4.33 -21.83 -7.58
N GLN A 325 -3.35 -22.72 -7.48
CA GLN A 325 -2.55 -23.20 -8.61
C GLN A 325 -2.60 -24.72 -8.81
N ASP A 326 -2.72 -25.15 -10.06
CA ASP A 326 -2.45 -26.53 -10.48
C ASP A 326 -0.94 -26.73 -10.66
N ARG A 327 -0.25 -27.15 -9.59
CA ARG A 327 1.21 -27.36 -9.60
C ARG A 327 1.67 -28.57 -10.41
N ARG A 328 0.78 -29.52 -10.70
CA ARG A 328 1.09 -30.72 -11.49
C ARG A 328 0.76 -30.56 -12.97
N GLY A 329 -0.08 -29.59 -13.32
CA GLY A 329 -0.48 -29.30 -14.70
C GLY A 329 -1.36 -30.36 -15.37
N ASN A 330 -1.96 -31.26 -14.59
CA ASN A 330 -2.75 -32.39 -15.10
C ASN A 330 -4.20 -32.41 -14.60
N LEU A 331 -4.61 -31.42 -13.83
CA LEU A 331 -5.99 -31.32 -13.35
C LEU A 331 -6.88 -30.73 -14.47
N THR A 332 -8.15 -31.13 -14.47
CA THR A 332 -9.15 -30.46 -15.30
C THR A 332 -9.53 -29.12 -14.70
N ILE A 333 -10.03 -28.20 -15.52
CA ILE A 333 -10.51 -26.89 -15.03
C ILE A 333 -11.64 -27.09 -14.02
N ASP A 334 -12.54 -28.05 -14.26
CA ASP A 334 -13.67 -28.35 -13.37
C ASP A 334 -13.19 -28.77 -11.99
N THR A 335 -12.17 -29.62 -11.91
CA THR A 335 -11.57 -30.03 -10.62
C THR A 335 -10.95 -28.85 -9.89
N LEU A 336 -10.29 -27.94 -10.63
CA LEU A 336 -9.70 -26.72 -10.04
C LEU A 336 -10.80 -25.79 -9.48
N VAL A 337 -11.91 -25.63 -10.20
CA VAL A 337 -13.08 -24.83 -9.80
C VAL A 337 -13.80 -25.45 -8.60
N GLU A 338 -13.96 -26.76 -8.56
CA GLU A 338 -14.54 -27.48 -7.43
C GLU A 338 -13.74 -27.25 -6.14
N ASN A 339 -12.41 -27.37 -6.22
CA ASN A 339 -11.54 -27.10 -5.08
C ASN A 339 -11.55 -25.61 -4.69
N MET A 340 -11.65 -24.69 -5.65
CA MET A 340 -11.83 -23.26 -5.38
C MET A 340 -13.10 -23.02 -4.54
N PHE A 341 -14.24 -23.55 -4.96
CA PHE A 341 -15.48 -23.37 -4.19
C PHE A 341 -15.42 -24.03 -2.82
N GLY A 342 -14.79 -25.20 -2.70
CA GLY A 342 -14.54 -25.86 -1.40
C GLY A 342 -13.70 -25.01 -0.47
N LEU A 343 -12.62 -24.41 -1.00
CA LEU A 343 -11.75 -23.53 -0.24
C LEU A 343 -12.46 -22.23 0.17
N ILE A 344 -13.18 -21.57 -0.75
CA ILE A 344 -13.97 -20.38 -0.45
C ILE A 344 -15.03 -20.68 0.62
N GLY A 345 -15.72 -21.83 0.50
CA GLY A 345 -16.72 -22.26 1.48
C GLY A 345 -16.13 -22.46 2.88
N SER A 346 -14.96 -23.09 2.97
CA SER A 346 -14.23 -23.27 4.24
C SER A 346 -13.72 -21.93 4.80
N ALA A 347 -13.18 -21.08 3.95
CA ALA A 347 -12.65 -19.78 4.34
C ALA A 347 -13.75 -18.83 4.89
N ASN A 348 -14.93 -18.78 4.26
CA ASN A 348 -16.05 -17.99 4.76
C ASN A 348 -16.71 -18.51 6.04
N GLN A 349 -16.34 -19.71 6.52
CA GLN A 349 -16.77 -20.24 7.82
C GLN A 349 -15.81 -19.85 8.95
N ASP A 350 -14.60 -19.38 8.63
CA ASP A 350 -13.64 -18.94 9.63
C ASP A 350 -13.96 -17.51 10.09
N PRO A 351 -14.04 -17.26 11.40
CA PRO A 351 -14.43 -15.94 11.92
C PRO A 351 -13.39 -14.83 11.64
N ASN A 352 -12.16 -15.18 11.27
CA ASN A 352 -11.09 -14.22 10.98
C ASN A 352 -11.11 -13.72 9.54
N LEU A 353 -11.91 -14.36 8.67
CA LEU A 353 -12.00 -14.03 7.25
C LEU A 353 -13.41 -13.54 6.90
N GLN A 354 -13.48 -12.60 5.98
CA GLN A 354 -14.76 -12.13 5.44
C GLN A 354 -14.69 -11.88 3.95
N ALA A 355 -15.86 -11.95 3.29
CA ALA A 355 -16.03 -11.67 1.87
C ALA A 355 -14.99 -12.40 1.00
N VAL A 356 -14.77 -13.70 1.27
CA VAL A 356 -13.89 -14.51 0.42
C VAL A 356 -14.66 -14.94 -0.83
N PHE A 357 -14.18 -14.56 -2.01
CA PHE A 357 -14.85 -14.81 -3.28
C PHE A 357 -13.86 -14.96 -4.43
N SER A 358 -14.37 -15.49 -5.55
CA SER A 358 -13.68 -15.46 -6.85
C SER A 358 -14.65 -15.02 -7.93
N THR A 359 -14.16 -14.25 -8.88
CA THR A 359 -14.90 -13.86 -10.09
C THR A 359 -14.68 -14.86 -11.24
N TYR A 360 -13.91 -15.92 -11.02
CA TYR A 360 -13.64 -16.93 -12.02
C TYR A 360 -14.87 -17.81 -12.28
N ALA A 361 -15.17 -18.05 -13.55
CA ALA A 361 -16.23 -18.94 -13.99
C ALA A 361 -15.74 -19.86 -15.10
N ALA A 362 -16.14 -21.13 -15.05
CA ALA A 362 -15.81 -22.14 -16.05
C ALA A 362 -17.07 -22.77 -16.70
N ASN A 363 -18.23 -22.22 -16.41
CA ASN A 363 -19.53 -22.72 -16.88
C ASN A 363 -20.16 -21.82 -17.96
N SER A 364 -19.33 -21.09 -18.69
CA SER A 364 -19.83 -20.28 -19.80
C SER A 364 -20.37 -21.19 -20.91
N PRO A 365 -21.59 -20.95 -21.40
CA PRO A 365 -22.15 -21.74 -22.48
C PRO A 365 -21.35 -21.54 -23.77
N LEU A 366 -20.91 -22.62 -24.35
CA LEU A 366 -20.11 -22.66 -25.59
C LEU A 366 -20.75 -23.57 -26.61
N ILE A 367 -20.55 -23.25 -27.87
CA ILE A 367 -20.89 -24.13 -28.99
C ILE A 367 -19.59 -24.62 -29.59
N GLU A 368 -19.32 -25.89 -29.43
CA GLU A 368 -18.20 -26.56 -30.09
C GLU A 368 -18.59 -26.91 -31.53
N ILE A 369 -17.79 -26.43 -32.47
CA ILE A 369 -17.98 -26.69 -33.89
C ILE A 369 -16.91 -27.67 -34.32
N ASP A 370 -17.31 -28.94 -34.58
CA ASP A 370 -16.44 -29.96 -35.12
C ASP A 370 -16.57 -30.02 -36.65
N VAL A 371 -15.47 -29.75 -37.34
CA VAL A 371 -15.43 -29.73 -38.79
C VAL A 371 -15.07 -31.11 -39.31
N ASP A 372 -15.99 -31.74 -40.13
CA ASP A 372 -15.75 -32.97 -40.84
C ASP A 372 -14.76 -32.73 -41.98
N ARG A 373 -13.47 -32.94 -41.68
CA ARG A 373 -12.37 -32.67 -42.60
C ARG A 373 -12.38 -33.61 -43.84
N ASP A 374 -12.88 -34.83 -43.68
CA ASP A 374 -12.96 -35.80 -44.77
C ASP A 374 -14.06 -35.41 -45.77
N LYS A 375 -15.21 -34.96 -45.24
CA LYS A 375 -16.28 -34.39 -46.10
C LYS A 375 -15.83 -33.08 -46.77
N ALA A 376 -15.17 -32.17 -46.06
CA ALA A 376 -14.65 -30.94 -46.63
C ALA A 376 -13.72 -31.25 -47.82
N LYS A 377 -12.82 -32.19 -47.64
CA LYS A 377 -11.88 -32.64 -48.70
C LYS A 377 -12.61 -33.32 -49.86
N THR A 378 -13.60 -34.16 -49.58
CA THR A 378 -14.42 -34.83 -50.60
C THR A 378 -15.23 -33.85 -51.44
N LEU A 379 -15.70 -32.79 -50.85
CA LEU A 379 -16.46 -31.72 -51.51
C LEU A 379 -15.56 -30.60 -52.07
N ASN A 380 -14.27 -30.83 -52.12
CA ASN A 380 -13.24 -29.89 -52.59
C ASN A 380 -13.33 -28.49 -51.92
N VAL A 381 -13.61 -28.47 -50.59
CA VAL A 381 -13.66 -27.28 -49.78
C VAL A 381 -12.39 -27.16 -48.95
N ASP A 382 -11.71 -26.03 -49.11
CA ASP A 382 -10.55 -25.70 -48.27
C ASP A 382 -10.99 -25.44 -46.84
N ILE A 383 -10.32 -26.04 -45.87
CA ILE A 383 -10.59 -25.92 -44.45
C ILE A 383 -10.44 -24.46 -43.96
N ASP A 384 -9.48 -23.72 -44.53
CA ASP A 384 -9.27 -22.30 -44.21
C ASP A 384 -10.49 -21.45 -44.63
N ASN A 385 -11.14 -21.82 -45.73
CA ASN A 385 -12.38 -21.18 -46.16
C ASN A 385 -13.55 -21.48 -45.19
N VAL A 386 -13.60 -22.70 -44.64
CA VAL A 386 -14.60 -23.07 -43.61
C VAL A 386 -14.43 -22.19 -42.38
N PHE A 387 -13.22 -22.16 -41.80
CA PHE A 387 -12.95 -21.34 -40.62
C PHE A 387 -13.07 -19.84 -40.90
N GLY A 388 -12.60 -19.38 -42.08
CA GLY A 388 -12.71 -17.98 -42.49
C GLY A 388 -14.16 -17.54 -42.63
N THR A 389 -15.06 -18.41 -43.11
CA THR A 389 -16.50 -18.15 -43.18
C THR A 389 -17.10 -18.06 -41.78
N LEU A 390 -16.86 -19.07 -40.93
CA LEU A 390 -17.34 -19.04 -39.54
C LEU A 390 -16.85 -17.80 -38.79
N GLN A 391 -15.57 -17.47 -38.90
CA GLN A 391 -15.02 -16.27 -38.31
C GLN A 391 -15.69 -15.01 -38.80
N THR A 392 -15.88 -14.86 -40.12
CA THR A 392 -16.45 -13.64 -40.71
C THR A 392 -17.88 -13.45 -40.30
N TYR A 393 -18.71 -14.49 -40.35
CA TYR A 393 -20.14 -14.39 -40.07
C TYR A 393 -20.44 -14.34 -38.57
N LEU A 394 -19.75 -15.14 -37.73
CA LEU A 394 -20.05 -15.26 -36.31
C LEU A 394 -19.20 -14.33 -35.46
N GLY A 395 -17.87 -14.33 -35.69
CA GLY A 395 -16.89 -13.64 -34.85
C GLY A 395 -16.51 -12.24 -35.31
N SER A 396 -16.97 -11.80 -36.46
CA SER A 396 -16.55 -10.61 -37.19
C SER A 396 -15.13 -10.72 -37.80
N ARG A 397 -14.93 -10.04 -38.90
CA ARG A 397 -13.63 -9.88 -39.55
C ARG A 397 -13.30 -8.42 -39.72
N TYR A 398 -12.17 -8.02 -39.19
CA TYR A 398 -11.58 -6.72 -39.47
C TYR A 398 -11.13 -6.66 -40.93
N VAL A 399 -11.58 -5.63 -41.66
CA VAL A 399 -11.31 -5.46 -43.10
C VAL A 399 -10.28 -4.37 -43.33
N ASN A 400 -10.52 -3.17 -42.80
CA ASN A 400 -9.68 -2.00 -43.02
C ASN A 400 -10.04 -0.87 -42.04
N ASP A 401 -9.21 0.18 -42.04
CA ASP A 401 -9.48 1.44 -41.34
C ASP A 401 -9.84 2.54 -42.38
N PHE A 402 -10.66 3.50 -41.96
CA PHE A 402 -10.84 4.74 -42.68
C PHE A 402 -10.81 5.94 -41.71
N THR A 403 -10.40 7.10 -42.26
CA THR A 403 -10.31 8.31 -41.46
C THR A 403 -11.48 9.23 -41.83
N LEU A 404 -12.28 9.62 -40.82
CA LEU A 404 -13.37 10.57 -40.96
C LEU A 404 -13.24 11.65 -39.88
N GLN A 405 -13.25 12.91 -40.28
CA GLN A 405 -13.12 14.08 -39.39
C GLN A 405 -11.91 13.98 -38.41
N GLY A 406 -10.77 13.51 -38.93
CA GLY A 406 -9.53 13.38 -38.14
C GLY A 406 -9.50 12.22 -37.14
N ARG A 407 -10.50 11.34 -37.14
CA ARG A 407 -10.53 10.10 -36.33
C ARG A 407 -10.46 8.89 -37.24
N THR A 408 -9.69 7.88 -36.81
CA THR A 408 -9.59 6.59 -37.50
C THR A 408 -10.69 5.66 -37.00
N TYR A 409 -11.46 5.10 -37.93
CA TYR A 409 -12.54 4.14 -37.69
C TYR A 409 -12.16 2.80 -38.28
N ARG A 410 -12.40 1.72 -37.53
CA ARG A 410 -12.19 0.35 -38.00
C ARG A 410 -13.43 -0.19 -38.64
N VAL A 411 -13.26 -0.86 -39.78
CA VAL A 411 -14.35 -1.53 -40.51
C VAL A 411 -14.35 -3.01 -40.18
N TYR A 412 -15.47 -3.48 -39.66
CA TYR A 412 -15.69 -4.90 -39.38
C TYR A 412 -16.87 -5.40 -40.23
N VAL A 413 -16.76 -6.62 -40.76
CA VAL A 413 -17.84 -7.32 -41.45
C VAL A 413 -18.28 -8.49 -40.57
N GLN A 414 -19.59 -8.63 -40.40
CA GLN A 414 -20.23 -9.69 -39.62
C GLN A 414 -21.63 -9.96 -40.17
N ALA A 415 -22.20 -11.16 -39.95
CA ALA A 415 -23.58 -11.41 -40.24
C ALA A 415 -24.50 -10.54 -39.36
N ASP A 416 -25.64 -10.11 -39.90
CA ASP A 416 -26.64 -9.42 -39.11
C ASP A 416 -27.20 -10.35 -38.02
N GLN A 417 -27.66 -9.76 -36.91
CA GLN A 417 -28.09 -10.47 -35.72
C GLN A 417 -29.08 -11.59 -35.98
N GLN A 418 -30.03 -11.37 -36.91
CA GLN A 418 -31.06 -12.35 -37.28
C GLN A 418 -30.53 -13.64 -37.92
N TYR A 419 -29.28 -13.65 -38.41
CA TYR A 419 -28.62 -14.78 -39.07
C TYR A 419 -27.54 -15.44 -38.18
N ARG A 420 -27.47 -15.07 -36.89
CA ARG A 420 -26.54 -15.64 -35.88
C ARG A 420 -27.14 -15.64 -34.49
N SER A 421 -28.46 -15.72 -34.39
CA SER A 421 -29.18 -15.70 -33.10
C SER A 421 -29.37 -17.08 -32.48
N ALA A 422 -29.28 -18.13 -33.27
CA ALA A 422 -29.45 -19.50 -32.85
C ALA A 422 -28.32 -20.39 -33.41
N PRO A 423 -27.92 -21.50 -32.72
CA PRO A 423 -26.92 -22.43 -33.21
C PRO A 423 -27.24 -22.97 -34.62
N ASP A 424 -28.51 -23.21 -34.91
CA ASP A 424 -28.98 -23.71 -36.19
C ASP A 424 -28.77 -22.76 -37.37
N ASP A 425 -28.56 -21.46 -37.10
CA ASP A 425 -28.28 -20.48 -38.15
C ASP A 425 -26.95 -20.77 -38.87
N ILE A 426 -26.02 -21.48 -38.22
CA ILE A 426 -24.78 -21.93 -38.83
C ILE A 426 -25.04 -22.82 -40.04
N ASN A 427 -26.08 -23.63 -40.02
CA ASN A 427 -26.46 -24.51 -41.12
C ASN A 427 -26.88 -23.73 -42.38
N GLN A 428 -27.27 -22.45 -42.24
CA GLN A 428 -27.68 -21.57 -43.35
C GLN A 428 -26.50 -20.81 -43.96
N LEU A 429 -25.31 -20.88 -43.37
CA LEU A 429 -24.10 -20.29 -43.92
C LEU A 429 -23.57 -21.14 -45.04
N TYR A 430 -22.92 -20.54 -46.02
CA TYR A 430 -22.36 -21.21 -47.19
C TYR A 430 -20.87 -20.87 -47.32
N VAL A 431 -20.11 -21.89 -47.70
CA VAL A 431 -18.68 -21.77 -48.07
C VAL A 431 -18.51 -22.16 -49.55
N ARG A 432 -17.61 -21.48 -50.22
CA ARG A 432 -17.33 -21.76 -51.63
C ARG A 432 -16.27 -22.84 -51.73
N SER A 433 -16.53 -23.91 -52.54
CA SER A 433 -15.55 -24.91 -52.90
C SER A 433 -14.55 -24.39 -53.97
N GLU A 434 -13.47 -25.09 -54.22
CA GLU A 434 -12.51 -24.78 -55.31
C GLU A 434 -13.18 -24.89 -56.70
N ASP A 435 -14.25 -25.68 -56.79
CA ASP A 435 -15.03 -25.85 -58.02
C ASP A 435 -16.09 -24.78 -58.18
N ASP A 436 -16.07 -23.69 -57.39
CA ASP A 436 -16.98 -22.57 -57.42
C ASP A 436 -18.44 -22.91 -57.00
N VAL A 437 -18.65 -24.04 -56.31
CA VAL A 437 -19.95 -24.48 -55.79
C VAL A 437 -20.14 -24.01 -54.37
N MET A 438 -21.32 -23.50 -54.05
CA MET A 438 -21.70 -23.08 -52.69
C MET A 438 -22.16 -24.29 -51.88
N ILE A 439 -21.41 -24.64 -50.85
CA ILE A 439 -21.69 -25.75 -49.93
C ILE A 439 -22.22 -25.21 -48.62
N SER A 440 -23.36 -25.73 -48.13
CA SER A 440 -23.88 -25.36 -46.81
C SER A 440 -22.97 -25.85 -45.69
N MET A 441 -22.72 -25.02 -44.70
CA MET A 441 -21.94 -25.33 -43.51
C MET A 441 -22.51 -26.53 -42.73
N GLY A 442 -23.85 -26.69 -42.72
CA GLY A 442 -24.51 -27.83 -42.09
C GLY A 442 -24.10 -29.19 -42.64
N ASN A 443 -23.50 -29.26 -43.88
CA ASN A 443 -22.91 -30.47 -44.41
C ASN A 443 -21.48 -30.75 -43.93
N LEU A 444 -20.80 -29.73 -43.39
CA LEU A 444 -19.37 -29.74 -43.05
C LEU A 444 -19.08 -29.73 -41.57
N VAL A 445 -20.06 -29.31 -40.73
CA VAL A 445 -19.85 -29.12 -39.32
C VAL A 445 -20.89 -29.87 -38.48
N ASN A 446 -20.45 -30.35 -37.34
CA ASN A 446 -21.32 -30.85 -36.25
C ASN A 446 -21.27 -29.87 -35.09
N LEU A 447 -22.43 -29.53 -34.57
CA LEU A 447 -22.55 -28.59 -33.44
C LEU A 447 -22.80 -29.38 -32.15
N ARG A 448 -22.06 -29.02 -31.11
CA ARG A 448 -22.27 -29.58 -29.76
C ARG A 448 -22.30 -28.46 -28.75
N GLU A 449 -23.39 -28.39 -27.98
CA GLU A 449 -23.44 -27.50 -26.82
C GLU A 449 -22.57 -28.05 -25.70
N THR A 450 -21.75 -27.19 -25.13
CA THR A 450 -20.86 -27.52 -24.03
C THR A 450 -20.72 -26.30 -23.10
N THR A 451 -19.99 -26.47 -22.02
CA THR A 451 -19.60 -25.37 -21.13
C THR A 451 -18.09 -25.34 -20.99
N GLY A 452 -17.54 -24.16 -20.72
CA GLY A 452 -16.11 -24.01 -20.51
C GLY A 452 -15.76 -22.67 -19.92
N ALA A 453 -14.48 -22.49 -19.62
CA ALA A 453 -13.97 -21.22 -19.16
C ALA A 453 -13.76 -20.26 -20.33
N GLN A 454 -14.17 -19.01 -20.18
CA GLN A 454 -13.87 -17.95 -21.18
C GLN A 454 -12.40 -17.53 -21.12
N THR A 455 -11.77 -17.61 -19.94
CA THR A 455 -10.39 -17.23 -19.72
C THR A 455 -9.71 -18.33 -18.91
N ILE A 456 -8.50 -18.70 -19.30
CA ILE A 456 -7.63 -19.61 -18.55
C ILE A 456 -6.41 -18.81 -18.09
N ASN A 457 -6.37 -18.47 -16.81
CA ASN A 457 -5.30 -17.68 -16.23
C ASN A 457 -4.12 -18.57 -15.84
N HIS A 458 -2.91 -18.03 -16.02
CA HIS A 458 -1.69 -18.61 -15.49
C HIS A 458 -0.97 -17.58 -14.62
N TYR A 459 -0.53 -18.01 -13.45
CA TYR A 459 0.33 -17.24 -12.57
C TYR A 459 1.64 -18.01 -12.35
N ASN A 460 2.77 -17.38 -12.64
CA ASN A 460 4.08 -18.04 -12.61
C ASN A 460 4.11 -19.38 -13.38
N LEU A 461 3.51 -19.40 -14.58
CA LEU A 461 3.40 -20.53 -15.51
C LEU A 461 2.43 -21.66 -15.09
N PHE A 462 1.85 -21.62 -13.90
CA PHE A 462 0.85 -22.58 -13.47
C PHE A 462 -0.56 -22.06 -13.74
N ARG A 463 -1.46 -22.93 -14.19
CA ARG A 463 -2.88 -22.59 -14.26
C ARG A 463 -3.36 -22.17 -12.88
N SER A 464 -4.00 -21.01 -12.80
CA SER A 464 -4.39 -20.42 -11.52
C SER A 464 -5.82 -19.86 -11.55
N ILE A 465 -6.41 -19.85 -10.37
CA ILE A 465 -7.65 -19.12 -10.09
C ILE A 465 -7.38 -18.15 -8.96
N GLU A 466 -7.73 -16.89 -9.17
CA GLU A 466 -7.62 -15.85 -8.15
C GLU A 466 -8.81 -15.92 -7.19
N ILE A 467 -8.50 -15.92 -5.90
CA ILE A 467 -9.43 -15.83 -4.78
C ILE A 467 -9.11 -14.56 -4.02
N ASN A 468 -10.09 -13.71 -3.86
CA ASN A 468 -9.99 -12.45 -3.12
C ASN A 468 -10.70 -12.60 -1.79
N GLY A 469 -10.22 -11.91 -0.76
CA GLY A 469 -10.84 -11.91 0.55
C GLY A 469 -10.30 -10.79 1.43
N GLN A 470 -10.95 -10.58 2.55
CA GLN A 470 -10.59 -9.55 3.50
C GLN A 470 -10.46 -10.13 4.91
N ALA A 471 -9.70 -9.47 5.77
CA ALA A 471 -9.72 -9.71 7.20
C ALA A 471 -11.10 -9.35 7.77
N ALA A 472 -11.58 -10.11 8.75
CA ALA A 472 -12.77 -9.73 9.50
C ALA A 472 -12.50 -8.45 10.33
N GLU A 473 -13.56 -7.77 10.75
CA GLU A 473 -13.42 -6.55 11.54
C GLU A 473 -12.63 -6.80 12.84
N GLY A 474 -11.59 -5.99 13.05
CA GLY A 474 -10.68 -6.13 14.20
C GLY A 474 -9.57 -7.18 14.03
N ILE A 475 -9.50 -7.87 12.90
CA ILE A 475 -8.43 -8.82 12.57
C ILE A 475 -7.42 -8.14 11.66
N SER A 476 -6.12 -8.41 11.88
CA SER A 476 -5.06 -7.86 11.03
C SER A 476 -4.95 -8.58 9.68
N SER A 477 -4.37 -7.92 8.68
CA SER A 477 -4.07 -8.56 7.38
C SER A 477 -3.12 -9.75 7.53
N GLY A 478 -2.12 -9.67 8.41
CA GLY A 478 -1.20 -10.77 8.68
C GLY A 478 -1.88 -11.99 9.32
N ASP A 479 -2.85 -11.76 10.23
CA ASP A 479 -3.64 -12.86 10.81
C ASP A 479 -4.57 -13.47 9.76
N ALA A 480 -5.17 -12.67 8.87
CA ALA A 480 -5.99 -13.15 7.76
C ALA A 480 -5.17 -14.01 6.78
N ILE A 481 -3.95 -13.59 6.43
CA ILE A 481 -3.02 -14.36 5.60
C ILE A 481 -2.74 -15.74 6.26
N THR A 482 -2.35 -15.73 7.53
CA THR A 482 -2.02 -16.95 8.28
C THR A 482 -3.24 -17.88 8.41
N THR A 483 -4.43 -17.31 8.64
CA THR A 483 -5.69 -18.06 8.69
C THR A 483 -6.01 -18.70 7.33
N MET A 484 -5.90 -17.94 6.23
CA MET A 484 -6.14 -18.46 4.89
C MET A 484 -5.17 -19.59 4.52
N GLU A 485 -3.89 -19.49 4.92
CA GLU A 485 -2.90 -20.57 4.76
C GLU A 485 -3.29 -21.83 5.54
N SER A 486 -3.78 -21.65 6.77
CA SER A 486 -4.25 -22.76 7.59
C SER A 486 -5.47 -23.47 6.97
N VAL A 487 -6.43 -22.68 6.47
CA VAL A 487 -7.62 -23.20 5.77
C VAL A 487 -7.19 -23.92 4.49
N ALA A 488 -6.29 -23.34 3.71
CA ALA A 488 -5.77 -23.95 2.48
C ALA A 488 -5.05 -25.28 2.77
N ALA A 489 -4.24 -25.34 3.82
CA ALA A 489 -3.53 -26.57 4.22
C ALA A 489 -4.47 -27.71 4.62
N GLN A 490 -5.68 -27.39 5.12
CA GLN A 490 -6.68 -28.37 5.51
C GLN A 490 -7.61 -28.78 4.35
N ALA A 491 -7.97 -27.81 3.49
CA ALA A 491 -8.97 -28.00 2.45
C ALA A 491 -8.39 -28.49 1.11
N LEU A 492 -7.12 -28.16 0.80
CA LEU A 492 -6.55 -28.44 -0.50
C LEU A 492 -5.84 -29.81 -0.55
N PRO A 493 -6.03 -30.58 -1.62
CA PRO A 493 -5.25 -31.79 -1.87
C PRO A 493 -3.80 -31.44 -2.23
N ALA A 494 -2.86 -32.35 -1.99
CA ALA A 494 -1.42 -32.18 -2.24
C ALA A 494 -1.03 -31.95 -3.72
N SER A 495 -1.97 -32.05 -4.67
CA SER A 495 -1.78 -31.75 -6.08
C SER A 495 -1.92 -30.25 -6.40
N LEU A 496 -2.59 -29.52 -5.52
CA LEU A 496 -2.76 -28.08 -5.63
C LEU A 496 -1.73 -27.35 -4.76
N GLY A 497 -1.38 -26.19 -5.21
CA GLY A 497 -0.57 -25.24 -4.46
C GLY A 497 -1.20 -23.87 -4.50
N TYR A 498 -0.54 -22.94 -3.87
CA TYR A 498 -0.95 -21.54 -3.91
C TYR A 498 0.25 -20.61 -3.93
N GLU A 499 0.01 -19.40 -4.34
CA GLU A 499 0.92 -18.26 -4.19
C GLU A 499 0.14 -17.02 -3.80
N TRP A 500 0.81 -16.13 -3.07
CA TRP A 500 0.27 -14.82 -2.77
C TRP A 500 0.62 -13.83 -3.88
N THR A 501 -0.23 -12.83 -4.07
CA THR A 501 0.02 -11.72 -5.00
C THR A 501 -0.52 -10.42 -4.40
N GLY A 502 -0.20 -9.29 -5.04
CA GLY A 502 -0.67 -7.99 -4.61
C GLY A 502 -0.12 -7.57 -3.24
N SER A 503 -0.97 -6.95 -2.42
CA SER A 503 -0.60 -6.44 -1.10
C SER A 503 -0.15 -7.54 -0.12
N ALA A 504 -0.75 -8.74 -0.19
CA ALA A 504 -0.37 -9.85 0.66
C ALA A 504 1.05 -10.36 0.40
N LEU A 505 1.48 -10.43 -0.88
CA LEU A 505 2.85 -10.79 -1.23
C LEU A 505 3.84 -9.76 -0.67
N GLU A 506 3.57 -8.47 -0.84
CA GLU A 506 4.43 -7.40 -0.34
C GLU A 506 4.51 -7.39 1.20
N GLU A 507 3.43 -7.74 1.89
CA GLU A 507 3.40 -7.89 3.34
C GLU A 507 4.32 -9.00 3.81
N ILE A 508 4.23 -10.19 3.19
CA ILE A 508 5.07 -11.35 3.52
C ILE A 508 6.54 -11.05 3.22
N GLU A 509 6.85 -10.49 2.05
CA GLU A 509 8.22 -10.15 1.66
C GLU A 509 8.81 -9.08 2.56
N SER A 510 8.06 -8.03 2.87
CA SER A 510 8.49 -6.95 3.77
C SER A 510 8.74 -7.46 5.18
N GLY A 511 7.84 -8.31 5.71
CA GLY A 511 7.96 -8.90 7.03
C GLY A 511 9.24 -9.73 7.17
N ASN A 512 9.62 -10.47 6.14
CA ASN A 512 10.84 -11.29 6.13
C ASN A 512 12.13 -10.45 6.03
N GLN A 513 12.09 -9.29 5.41
CA GLN A 513 13.27 -8.45 5.16
C GLN A 513 13.50 -7.40 6.26
N ALA A 514 12.46 -6.96 6.94
CA ALA A 514 12.54 -5.94 7.98
C ALA A 514 13.59 -6.25 9.07
N PRO A 515 13.68 -7.46 9.65
CA PRO A 515 14.68 -7.78 10.67
C PRO A 515 16.13 -7.63 10.18
N ILE A 516 16.38 -7.96 8.91
CA ILE A 516 17.71 -7.87 8.30
C ILE A 516 18.13 -6.41 8.18
N ILE A 517 17.24 -5.55 7.70
CA ILE A 517 17.52 -4.14 7.46
C ILE A 517 17.66 -3.38 8.78
N PHE A 518 16.77 -3.64 9.74
CA PHE A 518 16.93 -3.07 11.08
C PHE A 518 18.21 -3.57 11.78
N GLY A 519 18.56 -4.84 11.62
CA GLY A 519 19.81 -5.39 12.12
C GLY A 519 21.03 -4.70 11.52
N LEU A 520 21.04 -4.46 10.20
CA LEU A 520 22.08 -3.68 9.53
C LEU A 520 22.12 -2.23 10.05
N GLY A 521 20.98 -1.58 10.24
CA GLY A 521 20.89 -0.25 10.83
C GLY A 521 21.54 -0.19 12.22
N ILE A 522 21.25 -1.15 13.09
CA ILE A 522 21.86 -1.25 14.43
C ILE A 522 23.38 -1.45 14.33
N ILE A 523 23.85 -2.28 13.40
CA ILE A 523 25.30 -2.50 13.18
C ILE A 523 25.97 -1.19 12.73
N PHE A 524 25.38 -0.47 11.78
CA PHE A 524 25.93 0.82 11.33
C PHE A 524 25.94 1.86 12.44
N VAL A 525 24.86 1.97 13.22
CA VAL A 525 24.81 2.84 14.41
C VAL A 525 25.91 2.47 15.42
N PHE A 526 26.05 1.17 15.71
CA PHE A 526 27.11 0.68 16.59
C PHE A 526 28.51 1.08 16.09
N LEU A 527 28.79 0.90 14.80
CA LEU A 527 30.08 1.24 14.21
C LEU A 527 30.38 2.74 14.27
N VAL A 528 29.38 3.59 13.97
CA VAL A 528 29.53 5.06 14.07
C VAL A 528 29.79 5.49 15.51
N LEU A 529 29.02 4.95 16.47
CA LEU A 529 29.22 5.24 17.89
C LEU A 529 30.57 4.71 18.38
N ALA A 530 31.00 3.51 17.95
CA ALA A 530 32.29 2.96 18.32
C ALA A 530 33.47 3.82 17.82
N ALA A 531 33.36 4.35 16.62
CA ALA A 531 34.32 5.30 16.06
C ALA A 531 34.33 6.63 16.82
N GLN A 532 33.15 7.13 17.24
CA GLN A 532 33.01 8.39 17.96
C GLN A 532 33.56 8.32 19.38
N TYR A 533 33.27 7.22 20.09
CA TYR A 533 33.68 7.08 21.49
C TYR A 533 35.01 6.37 21.65
N GLU A 534 35.64 5.93 20.54
CA GLU A 534 36.88 5.11 20.59
C GLU A 534 36.76 3.92 21.54
N SER A 535 35.57 3.39 21.71
CA SER A 535 35.17 2.35 22.65
C SER A 535 34.13 1.41 22.02
N TYR A 536 34.21 0.12 22.34
CA TYR A 536 33.18 -0.85 21.96
C TYR A 536 32.13 -1.05 23.05
N VAL A 537 32.37 -0.60 24.27
CA VAL A 537 31.49 -0.78 25.43
C VAL A 537 30.41 0.32 25.46
N ASP A 538 30.81 1.57 25.24
CA ASP A 538 29.92 2.71 25.31
C ASP A 538 28.74 2.64 24.30
N PRO A 539 28.96 2.26 23.03
CA PRO A 539 27.88 2.03 22.08
C PRO A 539 26.86 0.98 22.53
N VAL A 540 27.31 -0.12 23.15
CA VAL A 540 26.42 -1.16 23.68
C VAL A 540 25.55 -0.59 24.79
N ILE A 541 26.08 0.22 25.68
CA ILE A 541 25.31 0.87 26.76
C ILE A 541 24.25 1.79 26.18
N ILE A 542 24.58 2.56 25.13
CA ILE A 542 23.66 3.45 24.46
C ILE A 542 22.55 2.65 23.76
N LEU A 543 22.90 1.56 23.07
CA LEU A 543 21.94 0.71 22.38
C LEU A 543 20.96 -0.01 23.32
N PHE A 544 21.31 -0.18 24.60
CA PHE A 544 20.35 -0.68 25.60
C PHE A 544 19.16 0.25 25.86
N ALA A 545 19.21 1.51 25.43
CA ALA A 545 18.06 2.41 25.47
C ALA A 545 17.03 2.11 24.37
N VAL A 546 17.43 1.49 23.25
CA VAL A 546 16.56 1.22 22.09
C VAL A 546 15.34 0.34 22.45
N PRO A 547 15.47 -0.77 23.18
CA PRO A 547 14.31 -1.58 23.56
C PRO A 547 13.26 -0.83 24.37
N LEU A 548 13.65 0.16 25.18
CA LEU A 548 12.71 0.98 25.94
C LEU A 548 11.89 1.89 25.03
N ALA A 549 12.50 2.43 23.96
CA ALA A 549 11.80 3.21 22.95
C ALA A 549 10.81 2.33 22.16
N VAL A 550 11.23 1.09 21.81
CA VAL A 550 10.35 0.10 21.17
C VAL A 550 9.18 -0.25 22.08
N LEU A 551 9.41 -0.44 23.37
CA LEU A 551 8.35 -0.68 24.35
C LEU A 551 7.33 0.46 24.38
N GLY A 552 7.81 1.71 24.40
CA GLY A 552 6.94 2.89 24.35
C GLY A 552 6.10 2.96 23.10
N ALA A 553 6.68 2.63 21.93
CA ALA A 553 5.96 2.60 20.67
C ALA A 553 4.88 1.49 20.64
N LEU A 554 5.21 0.28 21.11
CA LEU A 554 4.26 -0.85 21.18
C LEU A 554 3.11 -0.55 22.17
N LEU A 555 3.41 0.04 23.33
CA LEU A 555 2.39 0.44 24.30
C LEU A 555 1.45 1.54 23.77
N ALA A 556 1.93 2.38 22.86
CA ALA A 556 1.09 3.41 22.26
C ALA A 556 0.18 2.86 21.14
N GLN A 557 0.47 1.66 20.64
CA GLN A 557 -0.32 0.98 19.60
C GLN A 557 -1.39 0.03 20.19
N THR A 558 -1.23 -0.39 21.44
CA THR A 558 -2.20 -1.21 22.18
C THR A 558 -3.24 -0.35 22.91
#